data_1864917675dbbc0b38fd34cc0273552f
#
_entry.id   1864917675dbbc0b38fd34cc0273552f
#
_cell.length_a   1.000
_cell.length_b   1.000
_cell.length_c   1.000
_cell.angle_alpha   90.00
_cell.angle_beta   90.00
_cell.angle_gamma   90.00
#
_symmetry.space_group_name_H-M   'P 1'
#
loop_
_entity.id
_entity.type
_entity.pdbx_description
1 polymer ?
#
loop_
_entity_poly.entity_id
_entity_poly.type
_entity_poly.pdbx_seq_one_letter_code
_entity_poly.pdbx_strand_id
1 'polypeptide(L)'
;MSLTVAVKDELAHVDAQNAAQRRAEVASMLRFSGGLHIVSGKIVVEAELDHGGAVRRLHRELRDLFSMEPEVIVVQSGSLHRGNHYVLRVTDRGKDLAPLTGLVDGRGRPVRGMPVAVVQGGRNASAAAWRGAFLA
;
A
#
# COMPACT_ATOMS: atom_id res chain seq x y z
N MET A 1 23.95 6.22 3.30
CA MET A 1 22.50 5.91 3.39
C MET A 1 21.74 7.21 3.59
N SER A 2 20.66 7.39 2.86
CA SER A 2 19.87 8.60 3.00
C SER A 2 19.02 8.57 4.28
N LEU A 3 18.64 9.75 4.76
CA LEU A 3 17.70 9.88 5.89
C LEU A 3 16.37 9.20 5.57
N THR A 4 15.90 9.33 4.32
CA THR A 4 14.66 8.70 3.88
C THR A 4 14.70 7.18 4.04
N VAL A 5 15.80 6.54 3.64
CA VAL A 5 15.96 5.10 3.78
C VAL A 5 15.97 4.70 5.26
N ALA A 6 16.70 5.44 6.10
CA ALA A 6 16.76 5.15 7.53
C ALA A 6 15.39 5.27 8.19
N VAL A 7 14.61 6.29 7.85
CA VAL A 7 13.25 6.45 8.39
C VAL A 7 12.33 5.34 7.90
N LYS A 8 12.41 4.97 6.63
CA LYS A 8 11.62 3.85 6.09
C LYS A 8 11.98 2.53 6.77
N ASP A 9 13.26 2.29 7.07
CA ASP A 9 13.67 1.11 7.81
C ASP A 9 13.00 1.04 9.19
N GLU A 10 12.97 2.14 9.92
CA GLU A 10 12.31 2.18 11.23
C GLU A 10 10.81 2.00 11.11
N LEU A 11 10.18 2.71 10.19
CA LEU A 11 8.73 2.64 10.01
C LEU A 11 8.25 1.26 9.57
N ALA A 12 9.05 0.56 8.77
CA ALA A 12 8.71 -0.79 8.30
C ALA A 12 8.69 -1.82 9.45
N HIS A 13 9.28 -1.49 10.59
CA HIS A 13 9.34 -2.37 11.77
C HIS A 13 8.39 -1.95 12.89
N VAL A 14 7.61 -0.90 12.70
CA VAL A 14 6.63 -0.47 13.70
C VAL A 14 5.47 -1.47 13.75
N ASP A 15 5.16 -1.97 14.94
CA ASP A 15 4.02 -2.86 15.13
C ASP A 15 2.73 -2.06 15.16
N ALA A 16 1.83 -2.34 14.22
CA ALA A 16 0.48 -1.82 14.25
C ALA A 16 -0.36 -2.69 15.18
N GLN A 17 -0.99 -2.08 16.17
CA GLN A 17 -1.59 -2.82 17.28
C GLN A 17 -2.94 -3.46 16.96
N ASN A 18 -3.66 -2.99 15.96
CA ASN A 18 -4.97 -3.55 15.62
C ASN A 18 -5.23 -3.51 14.12
N ALA A 19 -6.28 -4.22 13.71
CA ALA A 19 -6.65 -4.34 12.31
C ALA A 19 -7.04 -3.01 11.68
N ALA A 20 -7.69 -2.11 12.43
CA ALA A 20 -8.09 -0.81 11.91
C ALA A 20 -6.88 0.05 11.57
N GLN A 21 -5.85 0.06 12.43
CA GLN A 21 -4.60 0.76 12.18
C GLN A 21 -3.87 0.17 10.97
N ARG A 22 -3.81 -1.14 10.87
CA ARG A 22 -3.18 -1.82 9.75
C ARG A 22 -3.91 -1.53 8.44
N ARG A 23 -5.24 -1.52 8.44
CA ARG A 23 -6.03 -1.17 7.25
C ARG A 23 -5.81 0.27 6.82
N ALA A 24 -5.70 1.20 7.77
CA ALA A 24 -5.39 2.60 7.47
C ALA A 24 -4.03 2.74 6.81
N GLU A 25 -3.03 2.01 7.30
CA GLU A 25 -1.69 1.99 6.70
C GLU A 25 -1.72 1.44 5.28
N VAL A 26 -2.40 0.31 5.06
CA VAL A 26 -2.53 -0.30 3.73
C VAL A 26 -3.22 0.66 2.75
N ALA A 27 -4.35 1.26 3.17
CA ALA A 27 -5.07 2.20 2.34
C ALA A 27 -4.18 3.37 1.92
N SER A 28 -3.40 3.90 2.85
CA SER A 28 -2.48 4.99 2.59
C SER A 28 -1.34 4.57 1.66
N MET A 29 -0.73 3.41 1.89
CA MET A 29 0.34 2.89 1.03
C MET A 29 -0.15 2.72 -0.41
N LEU A 30 -1.30 2.12 -0.60
CA LEU A 30 -1.86 1.92 -1.94
C LEU A 30 -2.25 3.25 -2.59
N ARG A 31 -2.74 4.20 -1.82
CA ARG A 31 -3.14 5.52 -2.34
C ARG A 31 -1.94 6.30 -2.88
N PHE A 32 -0.83 6.27 -2.15
CA PHE A 32 0.34 7.09 -2.48
C PHE A 32 1.40 6.38 -3.32
N SER A 33 1.41 5.05 -3.36
CA SER A 33 2.41 4.30 -4.12
C SER A 33 1.90 3.70 -5.42
N GLY A 34 0.62 3.79 -5.69
CA GLY A 34 0.12 3.16 -6.90
C GLY A 34 -1.32 3.51 -7.17
N GLY A 35 -2.14 2.50 -7.31
CA GLY A 35 -3.55 2.70 -7.55
C GLY A 35 -4.18 1.58 -8.37
N LEU A 36 -5.25 1.97 -9.02
CA LEU A 36 -6.06 1.07 -9.83
C LEU A 36 -5.62 1.10 -11.28
N HIS A 37 -5.54 -0.08 -11.86
CA HIS A 37 -5.37 -0.24 -13.30
C HIS A 37 -6.45 -1.17 -13.82
N ILE A 38 -6.84 -0.98 -15.06
CA ILE A 38 -7.75 -1.90 -15.74
C ILE A 38 -6.94 -2.62 -16.80
N VAL A 39 -6.79 -3.93 -16.65
CA VAL A 39 -6.04 -4.77 -17.58
C VAL A 39 -6.98 -5.86 -18.08
N SER A 40 -7.24 -5.88 -19.38
CA SER A 40 -8.14 -6.85 -20.00
C SER A 40 -9.52 -6.92 -19.33
N GLY A 41 -10.05 -5.77 -18.95
CA GLY A 41 -11.36 -5.65 -18.29
C GLY A 41 -11.37 -5.97 -16.83
N LYS A 42 -10.22 -6.30 -16.23
CA LYS A 42 -10.11 -6.60 -14.80
C LYS A 42 -9.48 -5.45 -14.03
N ILE A 43 -9.98 -5.22 -12.83
CA ILE A 43 -9.36 -4.26 -11.91
C ILE A 43 -8.13 -4.91 -11.29
N VAL A 44 -6.99 -4.25 -11.44
CA VAL A 44 -5.71 -4.64 -10.86
C VAL A 44 -5.29 -3.54 -9.91
N VAL A 45 -4.91 -3.91 -8.69
CA VAL A 45 -4.34 -2.97 -7.72
C VAL A 45 -2.83 -3.15 -7.71
N GLU A 46 -2.09 -2.07 -7.94
CA GLU A 46 -0.64 -2.08 -7.94
C GLU A 46 -0.09 -1.06 -6.94
N ALA A 47 1.06 -1.39 -6.37
CA ALA A 47 1.86 -0.46 -5.59
C ALA A 47 3.30 -0.53 -6.06
N GLU A 48 3.90 0.61 -6.35
CA GLU A 48 5.31 0.70 -6.71
C GLU A 48 6.07 1.29 -5.52
N LEU A 49 7.01 0.52 -5.00
CA LEU A 49 7.74 0.85 -3.78
C LEU A 49 9.24 0.78 -4.04
N ASP A 50 9.99 1.65 -3.37
CA ASP A 50 11.44 1.71 -3.51
C ASP A 50 12.18 1.11 -2.31
N HIS A 51 11.47 0.50 -1.37
CA HIS A 51 12.05 0.00 -0.12
C HIS A 51 11.57 -1.43 0.16
N GLY A 52 12.52 -2.36 0.29
CA GLY A 52 12.20 -3.78 0.47
C GLY A 52 11.42 -4.07 1.75
N GLY A 53 11.72 -3.37 2.85
CA GLY A 53 10.98 -3.50 4.10
C GLY A 53 9.52 -3.08 3.96
N ALA A 54 9.26 -2.02 3.20
CA ALA A 54 7.90 -1.56 2.93
C ALA A 54 7.13 -2.60 2.11
N VAL A 55 7.76 -3.21 1.12
CA VAL A 55 7.15 -4.27 0.31
C VAL A 55 6.77 -5.47 1.16
N ARG A 56 7.68 -5.92 2.01
CA ARG A 56 7.42 -7.07 2.89
C ARG A 56 6.28 -6.77 3.86
N ARG A 57 6.26 -5.55 4.39
CA ARG A 57 5.20 -5.12 5.31
C ARG A 57 3.83 -5.10 4.63
N LEU A 58 3.74 -4.50 3.45
CA LEU A 58 2.50 -4.45 2.69
C LEU A 58 2.03 -5.84 2.28
N HIS A 59 2.94 -6.69 1.81
CA HIS A 59 2.63 -8.08 1.46
C HIS A 59 2.03 -8.84 2.65
N ARG A 60 2.67 -8.71 3.82
CA ARG A 60 2.20 -9.36 5.04
C ARG A 60 0.82 -8.83 5.46
N GLU A 61 0.61 -7.53 5.38
CA GLU A 61 -0.67 -6.93 5.75
C GLU A 61 -1.80 -7.34 4.81
N LEU A 62 -1.53 -7.42 3.52
CA LEU A 62 -2.52 -7.91 2.55
C LEU A 62 -2.87 -9.37 2.80
N ARG A 63 -1.88 -10.19 3.13
CA ARG A 63 -2.12 -11.59 3.48
C ARG A 63 -2.90 -11.72 4.77
N ASP A 64 -2.49 -11.01 5.82
CA ASP A 64 -3.08 -11.16 7.16
C ASP A 64 -4.48 -10.55 7.25
N LEU A 65 -4.71 -9.40 6.62
CA LEU A 65 -5.97 -8.67 6.74
C LEU A 65 -7.01 -9.09 5.70
N PHE A 66 -6.56 -9.45 4.51
CA PHE A 66 -7.47 -9.69 3.38
C PHE A 66 -7.32 -11.07 2.77
N SER A 67 -6.43 -11.90 3.30
CA SER A 67 -6.16 -13.26 2.79
C SER A 67 -5.80 -13.25 1.30
N MET A 68 -5.02 -12.29 0.88
CA MET A 68 -4.60 -12.12 -0.50
C MET A 68 -3.12 -12.47 -0.67
N GLU A 69 -2.78 -13.03 -1.83
CA GLU A 69 -1.41 -13.36 -2.20
C GLU A 69 -0.99 -12.48 -3.37
N PRO A 70 -0.43 -11.29 -3.11
CA PRO A 70 0.00 -10.42 -4.18
C PRO A 70 1.27 -10.95 -4.86
N GLU A 71 1.43 -10.60 -6.13
CA GLU A 71 2.68 -10.81 -6.84
C GLU A 71 3.66 -9.69 -6.50
N VAL A 72 4.92 -10.06 -6.35
CA VAL A 72 5.99 -9.07 -6.16
C VAL A 72 6.95 -9.18 -7.32
N ILE A 73 7.14 -8.08 -8.03
CA ILE A 73 8.04 -8.00 -9.17
C ILE A 73 9.18 -7.06 -8.78
N VAL A 74 10.40 -7.55 -8.87
CA VAL A 74 11.58 -6.72 -8.63
C VAL A 74 12.04 -6.16 -9.97
N VAL A 75 12.03 -4.83 -10.07
CA VAL A 75 12.50 -4.14 -11.26
C VAL A 75 13.86 -3.57 -10.97
N GLN A 76 14.89 -4.06 -11.66
CA GLN A 76 16.22 -3.51 -11.53
C GLN A 76 16.31 -2.20 -12.30
N SER A 77 16.72 -1.15 -11.61
CA SER A 77 16.95 0.13 -12.26
C SER A 77 18.20 0.05 -13.13
N GLY A 78 18.19 0.83 -14.21
CA GLY A 78 19.35 0.96 -15.08
C GLY A 78 20.53 1.59 -14.38
N SER A 79 21.66 1.71 -15.10
CA SER A 79 22.95 2.15 -14.55
C SER A 79 22.92 3.56 -13.91
N LEU A 80 21.92 4.36 -14.23
CA LEU A 80 21.79 5.73 -13.71
C LEU A 80 21.07 5.82 -12.37
N HIS A 81 20.40 4.76 -11.95
CA HIS A 81 19.67 4.70 -10.70
C HIS A 81 20.21 3.61 -9.81
N ARG A 82 20.46 3.92 -8.56
CA ARG A 82 20.89 2.94 -7.57
C ARG A 82 19.67 2.43 -6.82
N GLY A 83 19.61 1.12 -6.64
CA GLY A 83 18.54 0.46 -5.91
C GLY A 83 17.50 -0.17 -6.82
N ASN A 84 16.66 -0.96 -6.21
CA ASN A 84 15.60 -1.68 -6.88
C ASN A 84 14.27 -0.98 -6.68
N HIS A 85 13.41 -1.11 -7.66
CA HIS A 85 11.99 -0.81 -7.51
C HIS A 85 11.23 -2.10 -7.40
N TYR A 86 10.18 -2.07 -6.62
CA TYR A 86 9.33 -3.24 -6.39
C TYR A 86 7.91 -2.89 -6.82
N VAL A 87 7.31 -3.77 -7.60
CA VAL A 87 5.90 -3.65 -7.96
C VAL A 87 5.15 -4.79 -7.27
N LEU A 88 4.23 -4.43 -6.41
CA LEU A 88 3.35 -5.37 -5.73
C LEU A 88 1.98 -5.28 -6.41
N ARG A 89 1.46 -6.42 -6.86
CA ARG A 89 0.26 -6.45 -7.71
C ARG A 89 -0.75 -7.47 -7.23
N VAL A 90 -2.00 -7.05 -7.11
CA VAL A 90 -3.14 -7.93 -6.84
C VAL A 90 -4.00 -7.97 -8.10
N THR A 91 -4.00 -9.11 -8.79
CA THR A 91 -4.71 -9.29 -10.06
C THR A 91 -6.05 -9.97 -9.89
N ASP A 92 -6.08 -11.10 -9.17
CA ASP A 92 -7.28 -11.93 -9.11
C ASP A 92 -8.37 -11.35 -8.24
N ARG A 93 -7.99 -10.58 -7.20
CA ARG A 93 -8.94 -10.01 -6.25
C ARG A 93 -8.83 -8.48 -6.15
N GLY A 94 -8.33 -7.84 -7.21
CA GLY A 94 -8.23 -6.40 -7.25
C GLY A 94 -9.57 -5.70 -7.07
N LYS A 95 -10.62 -6.23 -7.65
CA LYS A 95 -11.98 -5.68 -7.50
C LYS A 95 -12.51 -5.78 -6.07
N ASP A 96 -12.01 -6.73 -5.28
CA ASP A 96 -12.39 -6.86 -3.87
C ASP A 96 -11.55 -5.93 -3.00
N LEU A 97 -10.26 -5.84 -3.29
CA LEU A 97 -9.33 -5.01 -2.53
C LEU A 97 -9.62 -3.51 -2.68
N ALA A 98 -9.99 -3.08 -3.87
CA ALA A 98 -10.21 -1.67 -4.14
C ALA A 98 -11.26 -1.02 -3.24
N PRO A 99 -12.48 -1.60 -3.07
CA PRO A 99 -13.45 -1.02 -2.13
C PRO A 99 -13.04 -1.20 -0.67
N LEU A 100 -12.38 -2.31 -0.32
CA LEU A 100 -11.94 -2.56 1.05
C LEU A 100 -10.91 -1.55 1.54
N THR A 101 -10.11 -1.00 0.63
CA THR A 101 -9.08 -0.01 0.95
C THR A 101 -9.51 1.42 0.64
N GLY A 102 -10.74 1.61 0.16
CA GLY A 102 -11.27 2.93 -0.17
C GLY A 102 -10.74 3.54 -1.46
N LEU A 103 -10.10 2.74 -2.32
CA LEU A 103 -9.68 3.22 -3.64
C LEU A 103 -10.87 3.45 -4.57
N VAL A 104 -11.95 2.72 -4.37
CA VAL A 104 -13.23 2.96 -5.03
C VAL A 104 -14.33 3.11 -3.99
N ASP A 105 -15.40 3.84 -4.35
CA ASP A 105 -16.57 4.01 -3.50
C ASP A 105 -17.53 2.81 -3.61
N GLY A 106 -18.68 2.89 -2.91
CA GLY A 106 -19.69 1.82 -2.95
C GLY A 106 -20.33 1.61 -4.31
N ARG A 107 -20.14 2.53 -5.26
CA ARG A 107 -20.61 2.40 -6.64
C ARG A 107 -19.51 1.97 -7.62
N GLY A 108 -18.33 1.63 -7.10
CA GLY A 108 -17.20 1.21 -7.91
C GLY A 108 -16.46 2.33 -8.61
N ARG A 109 -16.68 3.59 -8.22
CA ARG A 109 -15.99 4.74 -8.82
C ARG A 109 -14.72 5.05 -8.05
N PRO A 110 -13.63 5.45 -8.75
CA PRO A 110 -12.39 5.83 -8.08
C PRO A 110 -12.59 6.98 -7.10
N VAL A 111 -11.98 6.87 -5.92
CA VAL A 111 -12.02 7.89 -4.88
C VAL A 111 -10.72 8.69 -4.94
N ARG A 112 -10.84 10.01 -4.83
CA ARG A 112 -9.68 10.90 -4.71
C ARG A 112 -9.41 11.16 -3.22
N GLY A 113 -8.13 11.20 -2.87
CA GLY A 113 -7.72 11.46 -1.50
C GLY A 113 -7.88 10.25 -0.59
N MET A 114 -7.81 10.48 0.71
CA MET A 114 -7.87 9.43 1.70
C MET A 114 -9.32 9.01 1.98
N PRO A 115 -9.56 7.72 2.27
CA PRO A 115 -10.89 7.26 2.64
C PRO A 115 -11.40 7.99 3.90
N VAL A 116 -12.69 8.27 3.93
CA VAL A 116 -13.33 8.94 5.06
C VAL A 116 -13.12 8.15 6.36
N ALA A 117 -13.19 6.83 6.29
CA ALA A 117 -12.97 5.97 7.46
C ALA A 117 -11.60 6.19 8.08
N VAL A 118 -10.57 6.43 7.27
CA VAL A 118 -9.21 6.70 7.76
C VAL A 118 -9.15 8.10 8.40
N VAL A 119 -9.67 9.10 7.72
CA VAL A 119 -9.64 10.50 8.20
C VAL A 119 -10.41 10.64 9.51
N GLN A 120 -11.54 9.94 9.65
CA GLN A 120 -12.38 9.99 10.85
C GLN A 120 -12.02 8.93 11.90
N GLY A 121 -11.02 8.12 11.63
CA GLY A 121 -10.65 6.98 12.48
C GLY A 121 -9.88 7.32 13.76
N GLY A 122 -9.63 8.60 14.03
CA GLY A 122 -8.94 9.04 15.23
C GLY A 122 -7.43 9.08 15.09
N ARG A 123 -6.75 9.35 16.21
CA ARG A 123 -5.30 9.60 16.24
C ARG A 123 -4.48 8.40 15.76
N ASN A 124 -4.84 7.20 16.21
CA ASN A 124 -4.07 6.01 15.87
C ASN A 124 -4.21 5.63 14.38
N ALA A 125 -5.39 5.79 13.82
CA ALA A 125 -5.60 5.58 12.40
C ALA A 125 -4.86 6.63 11.57
N SER A 126 -4.88 7.89 12.00
CA SER A 126 -4.14 8.96 11.33
C SER A 126 -2.64 8.73 11.35
N ALA A 127 -2.09 8.30 12.50
CA ALA A 127 -0.67 7.97 12.60
C ALA A 127 -0.28 6.81 11.67
N ALA A 128 -1.12 5.78 11.60
CA ALA A 128 -0.89 4.65 10.70
C ALA A 128 -0.98 5.09 9.23
N ALA A 129 -1.90 5.98 8.89
CA ALA A 129 -2.01 6.51 7.54
C ALA A 129 -0.78 7.33 7.14
N TRP A 130 -0.27 8.18 8.04
CA TRP A 130 0.97 8.92 7.79
C TRP A 130 2.16 7.99 7.61
N ARG A 131 2.25 6.94 8.42
CA ARG A 131 3.30 5.92 8.27
C ARG A 131 3.21 5.25 6.90
N GLY A 132 2.02 4.85 6.46
CA GLY A 132 1.82 4.27 5.14
C GLY A 132 2.18 5.23 4.01
N ALA A 133 1.79 6.48 4.12
CA ALA A 133 2.13 7.51 3.12
C ALA A 133 3.64 7.69 3.00
N PHE A 134 4.35 7.65 4.12
CA PHE A 134 5.80 7.79 4.11
C PHE A 134 6.49 6.55 3.52
N LEU A 135 5.96 5.36 3.80
CA LEU A 135 6.50 4.10 3.25
C LEU A 135 6.23 3.94 1.75
N ALA A 136 5.24 4.63 1.26
CA ALA A 136 4.86 4.57 -0.15
C ALA A 136 5.94 5.13 -1.10
#